data_7af62bb700da563291f65a2e9cbab3db
#
_entry.id   7af62bb700da563291f65a2e9cbab3db
#
_cell.length_a   1.000
_cell.length_b   1.000
_cell.length_c   1.000
_cell.angle_alpha   90.00
_cell.angle_beta   90.00
_cell.angle_gamma   90.00
#
_symmetry.space_group_name_H-M   'P 1'
#
loop_
_entity.id
_entity.type
_entity.pdbx_description
1 polymer ?
#
loop_
_entity_poly.entity_id
_entity_poly.type
_entity_poly.pdbx_seq_one_letter_code
_entity_poly.pdbx_strand_id
1 'polypeptide(L)'
;MRGPVRSGSRGWPFNGIVRLHMERSAASAIVLDMDGVLLRTNDAKYRAMLGLFERHPEKVPAISQFILRNGGVPRAEKLKHILESIVGIVASEAMVDEYLVKYQHALEGALSAAPFVSGMKDFLSACECPLYLCSSAPAEEVARQLSLRQLQGYFAEVFDGRTPKDRALKHIAHRHGNTRIVFFGDSLGDLAAAESAGVPFVAVIAEWDNFVERAVVKLRDFTDLDSIKQCISEAAQAYAI
;
A
#
# COMPACT_ATOMS: atom_id res chain seq x y z
N MET A 1 31.60 10.58 11.04
CA MET A 1 31.12 11.80 10.33
C MET A 1 30.80 11.39 8.90
N ARG A 2 29.52 11.22 8.57
CA ARG A 2 29.07 11.05 7.19
C ARG A 2 28.40 12.36 6.79
N GLY A 3 28.93 13.02 5.77
CA GLY A 3 28.45 14.30 5.27
C GLY A 3 27.04 14.22 4.66
N PRO A 4 26.40 15.38 4.42
CA PRO A 4 25.03 15.44 3.93
C PRO A 4 24.93 14.83 2.54
N VAL A 5 23.94 13.93 2.38
CA VAL A 5 23.57 13.38 1.07
C VAL A 5 23.09 14.54 0.20
N ARG A 6 23.82 14.80 -0.89
CA ARG A 6 23.47 15.81 -1.88
C ARG A 6 22.10 15.47 -2.48
N SER A 7 21.20 16.43 -2.48
CA SER A 7 19.94 16.43 -3.23
C SER A 7 20.26 16.39 -4.73
N GLY A 8 20.43 15.18 -5.27
CA GLY A 8 20.40 14.95 -6.70
C GLY A 8 18.97 15.15 -7.18
N SER A 9 18.75 16.00 -8.17
CA SER A 9 17.49 16.20 -8.88
C SER A 9 16.99 14.84 -9.38
N ARG A 10 15.93 14.33 -8.78
CA ARG A 10 15.22 13.12 -9.18
C ARG A 10 14.44 13.46 -10.46
N GLY A 11 15.07 13.29 -11.61
CA GLY A 11 14.50 13.71 -12.89
C GLY A 11 13.84 12.56 -13.61
N TRP A 12 12.50 12.54 -13.61
CA TRP A 12 11.76 12.17 -14.80
C TRP A 12 11.79 13.39 -15.75
N PRO A 13 11.89 13.19 -17.08
CA PRO A 13 11.93 14.30 -18.04
C PRO A 13 10.49 14.85 -18.24
N PHE A 14 10.02 15.67 -17.31
CA PHE A 14 8.77 16.41 -17.47
C PHE A 14 9.02 17.89 -17.22
N ASN A 15 8.88 18.68 -18.29
CA ASN A 15 8.81 20.13 -18.26
C ASN A 15 7.49 20.58 -17.63
N GLY A 16 7.55 21.37 -16.58
CA GLY A 16 6.40 22.03 -15.95
C GLY A 16 5.98 21.45 -14.61
N ILE A 17 6.92 21.16 -13.69
CA ILE A 17 6.61 20.62 -12.36
C ILE A 17 5.99 21.70 -11.50
N VAL A 18 4.69 21.57 -11.20
CA VAL A 18 4.07 22.25 -10.06
C VAL A 18 4.60 21.55 -8.80
N ARG A 19 5.43 22.24 -8.02
CA ARG A 19 5.97 21.67 -6.77
C ARG A 19 4.89 21.60 -5.71
N LEU A 20 4.72 20.44 -5.10
CA LEU A 20 3.88 20.25 -3.93
C LEU A 20 4.61 20.86 -2.71
N HIS A 21 4.53 22.18 -2.58
CA HIS A 21 5.03 22.87 -1.38
C HIS A 21 4.08 22.50 -0.23
N MET A 22 4.50 21.56 0.59
CA MET A 22 3.83 21.26 1.85
C MET A 22 4.25 22.35 2.85
N GLU A 23 3.28 23.08 3.40
CA GLU A 23 3.59 23.89 4.56
C GLU A 23 4.26 23.00 5.61
N ARG A 24 5.36 23.46 6.20
CA ARG A 24 6.17 22.68 7.17
C ARG A 24 5.36 22.18 8.38
N SER A 25 4.08 22.62 8.51
CA SER A 25 3.15 22.25 9.57
C SER A 25 2.32 20.99 9.26
N ALA A 26 2.11 20.60 7.98
CA ALA A 26 1.13 19.56 7.64
C ALA A 26 1.70 18.13 7.71
N ALA A 27 2.86 17.87 7.09
CA ALA A 27 3.56 16.59 7.21
C ALA A 27 5.06 16.76 6.97
N SER A 28 5.90 16.05 7.72
CA SER A 28 7.35 16.01 7.53
C SER A 28 7.83 14.78 6.76
N ALA A 29 6.96 13.78 6.59
CA ALA A 29 7.19 12.62 5.74
C ALA A 29 5.84 12.00 5.31
N ILE A 30 5.84 11.33 4.17
CA ILE A 30 4.68 10.60 3.65
C ILE A 30 5.05 9.13 3.52
N VAL A 31 4.16 8.27 3.98
CA VAL A 31 4.26 6.81 3.84
C VAL A 31 3.18 6.36 2.87
N LEU A 32 3.53 5.56 1.88
CA LEU A 32 2.63 5.00 0.89
C LEU A 32 2.57 3.47 1.04
N ASP A 33 1.39 2.88 0.94
CA ASP A 33 1.28 1.47 0.59
C ASP A 33 1.59 1.27 -0.92
N MET A 34 1.86 0.05 -1.32
CA MET A 34 2.12 -0.28 -2.72
C MET A 34 0.85 -0.62 -3.47
N ASP A 35 0.09 -1.57 -2.98
CA ASP A 35 -1.07 -2.14 -3.66
C ASP A 35 -2.31 -1.27 -3.43
N GLY A 36 -2.99 -0.86 -4.50
CA GLY A 36 -4.14 0.04 -4.40
C GLY A 36 -3.80 1.50 -4.11
N VAL A 37 -2.56 1.82 -3.75
CA VAL A 37 -2.08 3.19 -3.48
C VAL A 37 -1.06 3.64 -4.52
N LEU A 38 0.10 2.98 -4.61
CA LEU A 38 1.10 3.27 -5.63
C LEU A 38 0.68 2.69 -6.98
N LEU A 39 0.21 1.44 -6.98
CA LEU A 39 -0.15 0.65 -8.16
C LEU A 39 -1.56 0.10 -8.07
N ARG A 40 -2.27 0.06 -9.20
CA ARG A 40 -3.59 -0.57 -9.33
C ARG A 40 -3.42 -2.09 -9.49
N THR A 41 -3.27 -2.79 -8.39
CA THR A 41 -3.00 -4.23 -8.37
C THR A 41 -4.08 -5.05 -7.68
N ASN A 42 -5.05 -4.41 -7.02
CA ASN A 42 -6.03 -5.10 -6.19
C ASN A 42 -6.93 -6.02 -6.99
N ASP A 43 -7.45 -5.58 -8.14
CA ASP A 43 -8.27 -6.42 -9.00
C ASP A 43 -7.51 -7.66 -9.50
N ALA A 44 -6.25 -7.49 -9.91
CA ALA A 44 -5.40 -8.59 -10.33
C ALA A 44 -5.14 -9.59 -9.20
N LYS A 45 -4.84 -9.09 -8.00
CA LYS A 45 -4.61 -9.90 -6.80
C LYS A 45 -5.88 -10.64 -6.38
N TYR A 46 -7.03 -9.97 -6.44
CA TYR A 46 -8.32 -10.59 -6.17
C TYR A 46 -8.62 -11.73 -7.13
N ARG A 47 -8.53 -11.48 -8.45
CA ARG A 47 -8.81 -12.50 -9.47
C ARG A 47 -7.85 -13.68 -9.39
N ALA A 48 -6.58 -13.43 -9.19
CA ALA A 48 -5.58 -14.48 -9.04
C ALA A 48 -5.89 -15.38 -7.83
N MET A 49 -6.25 -14.78 -6.68
CA MET A 49 -6.60 -15.54 -5.47
C MET A 49 -7.87 -16.36 -5.68
N LEU A 50 -8.90 -15.76 -6.27
CA LEU A 50 -10.17 -16.43 -6.53
C LEU A 50 -10.01 -17.58 -7.54
N GLY A 51 -9.21 -17.39 -8.59
CA GLY A 51 -8.93 -18.39 -9.61
C GLY A 51 -8.27 -19.67 -9.09
N LEU A 52 -7.58 -19.61 -7.95
CA LEU A 52 -7.03 -20.82 -7.30
C LEU A 52 -8.11 -21.83 -6.88
N PHE A 53 -9.36 -21.36 -6.76
CA PHE A 53 -10.48 -22.13 -6.22
C PHE A 53 -11.57 -22.41 -7.26
N GLU A 54 -11.25 -22.37 -8.57
CA GLU A 54 -12.20 -22.66 -9.67
C GLU A 54 -12.86 -24.03 -9.57
N ARG A 55 -12.20 -24.99 -8.90
CA ARG A 55 -12.74 -26.35 -8.66
C ARG A 55 -13.80 -26.40 -7.55
N HIS A 56 -14.05 -25.29 -6.86
CA HIS A 56 -15.01 -25.15 -5.77
C HIS A 56 -16.01 -24.02 -6.07
N PRO A 57 -16.78 -24.10 -7.17
CA PRO A 57 -17.64 -23.00 -7.61
C PRO A 57 -18.69 -22.61 -6.58
N GLU A 58 -19.17 -23.57 -5.77
CA GLU A 58 -20.13 -23.35 -4.69
C GLU A 58 -19.54 -22.52 -3.53
N LYS A 59 -18.21 -22.46 -3.41
CA LYS A 59 -17.50 -21.71 -2.37
C LYS A 59 -17.08 -20.30 -2.82
N VAL A 60 -17.13 -20.03 -4.12
CA VAL A 60 -16.71 -18.76 -4.70
C VAL A 60 -17.32 -17.53 -4.03
N PRO A 61 -18.64 -17.47 -3.71
CA PRO A 61 -19.20 -16.30 -3.05
C PRO A 61 -18.58 -16.04 -1.66
N ALA A 62 -18.38 -17.10 -0.85
CA ALA A 62 -17.80 -16.98 0.48
C ALA A 62 -16.31 -16.60 0.42
N ILE A 63 -15.55 -17.20 -0.52
CA ILE A 63 -14.14 -16.87 -0.75
C ILE A 63 -14.00 -15.42 -1.20
N SER A 64 -14.81 -14.97 -2.15
CA SER A 64 -14.85 -13.59 -2.63
C SER A 64 -15.08 -12.60 -1.49
N GLN A 65 -16.12 -12.83 -0.69
CA GLN A 65 -16.44 -11.99 0.46
C GLN A 65 -15.27 -11.92 1.47
N PHE A 66 -14.65 -13.08 1.74
CA PHE A 66 -13.50 -13.14 2.64
C PHE A 66 -12.31 -12.35 2.10
N ILE A 67 -11.94 -12.52 0.82
CA ILE A 67 -10.81 -11.80 0.21
C ILE A 67 -11.02 -10.29 0.29
N LEU A 68 -12.22 -9.80 -0.07
CA LEU A 68 -12.54 -8.38 -0.07
C LEU A 68 -12.50 -7.76 1.33
N ARG A 69 -12.93 -8.48 2.36
CA ARG A 69 -12.92 -7.99 3.75
C ARG A 69 -11.56 -8.05 4.42
N ASN A 70 -10.64 -8.85 3.91
CA ASN A 70 -9.34 -9.10 4.53
C ASN A 70 -8.17 -8.54 3.69
N GLY A 71 -8.33 -7.35 3.12
CA GLY A 71 -7.22 -6.60 2.52
C GLY A 71 -6.09 -6.41 3.54
N GLY A 72 -4.83 -6.50 3.08
CA GLY A 72 -3.66 -6.34 3.95
C GLY A 72 -3.23 -7.57 4.77
N VAL A 73 -4.08 -8.59 4.94
CA VAL A 73 -3.69 -9.86 5.58
C VAL A 73 -2.68 -10.61 4.70
N PRO A 74 -1.60 -11.19 5.28
CA PRO A 74 -0.62 -11.97 4.53
C PRO A 74 -1.25 -13.09 3.70
N ARG A 75 -0.75 -13.28 2.47
CA ARG A 75 -1.36 -14.23 1.51
C ARG A 75 -1.38 -15.67 2.00
N ALA A 76 -0.37 -16.12 2.73
CA ALA A 76 -0.33 -17.45 3.32
C ALA A 76 -1.44 -17.68 4.34
N GLU A 77 -1.69 -16.68 5.20
CA GLU A 77 -2.76 -16.72 6.20
C GLU A 77 -4.15 -16.74 5.52
N LYS A 78 -4.34 -15.92 4.46
CA LYS A 78 -5.56 -15.94 3.66
C LYS A 78 -5.80 -17.32 3.05
N LEU A 79 -4.80 -17.91 2.41
CA LEU A 79 -4.89 -19.22 1.78
C LEU A 79 -5.24 -20.30 2.81
N LYS A 80 -4.54 -20.31 3.94
CA LYS A 80 -4.82 -21.25 5.01
C LYS A 80 -6.26 -21.14 5.50
N HIS A 81 -6.73 -19.92 5.78
CA HIS A 81 -8.11 -19.69 6.21
C HIS A 81 -9.13 -20.13 5.14
N ILE A 82 -8.91 -19.81 3.86
CA ILE A 82 -9.82 -20.22 2.79
C ILE A 82 -9.90 -21.75 2.71
N LEU A 83 -8.75 -22.43 2.72
CA LEU A 83 -8.69 -23.89 2.65
C LEU A 83 -9.39 -24.54 3.85
N GLU A 84 -9.08 -24.12 5.08
CA GLU A 84 -9.58 -24.75 6.29
C GLU A 84 -11.03 -24.35 6.60
N SER A 85 -11.33 -23.05 6.60
CA SER A 85 -12.60 -22.53 7.12
C SER A 85 -13.70 -22.42 6.06
N ILE A 86 -13.37 -22.28 4.78
CA ILE A 86 -14.35 -22.10 3.71
C ILE A 86 -14.47 -23.36 2.86
N VAL A 87 -13.35 -23.93 2.40
CA VAL A 87 -13.34 -25.14 1.58
C VAL A 87 -13.52 -26.40 2.43
N GLY A 88 -13.00 -26.41 3.66
CA GLY A 88 -13.11 -27.53 4.60
C GLY A 88 -12.00 -28.58 4.42
N ILE A 89 -10.82 -28.18 3.95
CA ILE A 89 -9.65 -29.04 3.74
C ILE A 89 -8.60 -28.70 4.79
N VAL A 90 -8.02 -29.71 5.44
CA VAL A 90 -6.88 -29.50 6.35
C VAL A 90 -5.68 -29.02 5.54
N ALA A 91 -5.24 -27.78 5.76
CA ALA A 91 -4.16 -27.15 5.04
C ALA A 91 -2.80 -27.48 5.68
N SER A 92 -2.05 -28.41 5.09
CA SER A 92 -0.63 -28.59 5.44
C SER A 92 0.21 -27.40 4.94
N GLU A 93 1.37 -27.16 5.57
CA GLU A 93 2.31 -26.12 5.10
C GLU A 93 2.69 -26.33 3.62
N ALA A 94 2.99 -27.58 3.22
CA ALA A 94 3.33 -27.89 1.84
C ALA A 94 2.18 -27.57 0.85
N MET A 95 0.91 -27.75 1.27
CA MET A 95 -0.24 -27.37 0.45
C MET A 95 -0.34 -25.84 0.33
N VAL A 96 -0.15 -25.10 1.41
CA VAL A 96 -0.16 -23.62 1.38
C VAL A 96 0.94 -23.12 0.45
N ASP A 97 2.13 -23.70 0.51
CA ASP A 97 3.26 -23.34 -0.36
C ASP A 97 2.97 -23.62 -1.84
N GLU A 98 2.33 -24.75 -2.15
CA GLU A 98 1.88 -25.06 -3.53
C GLU A 98 0.88 -24.00 -4.04
N TYR A 99 -0.08 -23.60 -3.22
CA TYR A 99 -1.04 -22.56 -3.57
C TYR A 99 -0.37 -21.18 -3.72
N LEU A 100 0.64 -20.87 -2.89
CA LEU A 100 1.43 -19.64 -3.03
C LEU A 100 2.18 -19.59 -4.36
N VAL A 101 2.78 -20.72 -4.79
CA VAL A 101 3.45 -20.80 -6.09
C VAL A 101 2.45 -20.59 -7.24
N LYS A 102 1.29 -21.23 -7.21
CA LYS A 102 0.23 -21.04 -8.22
C LYS A 102 -0.25 -19.58 -8.25
N TYR A 103 -0.46 -18.99 -7.08
CA TYR A 103 -0.83 -17.58 -6.96
C TYR A 103 0.22 -16.65 -7.58
N GLN A 104 1.50 -16.89 -7.28
CA GLN A 104 2.61 -16.11 -7.83
C GLN A 104 2.64 -16.18 -9.36
N HIS A 105 2.47 -17.34 -9.95
CA HIS A 105 2.40 -17.53 -11.40
C HIS A 105 1.22 -16.79 -12.03
N ALA A 106 0.03 -16.86 -11.40
CA ALA A 106 -1.15 -16.16 -11.87
C ALA A 106 -0.99 -14.63 -11.85
N LEU A 107 -0.15 -14.09 -10.96
CA LEU A 107 0.08 -12.65 -10.82
C LEU A 107 1.18 -12.10 -11.74
N GLU A 108 2.10 -12.91 -12.21
CA GLU A 108 3.39 -12.46 -12.75
C GLU A 108 3.25 -11.43 -13.89
N GLY A 109 2.41 -11.72 -14.88
CA GLY A 109 2.13 -10.81 -15.99
C GLY A 109 1.31 -9.60 -15.57
N ALA A 110 0.28 -9.82 -14.76
CA ALA A 110 -0.64 -8.78 -14.32
C ALA A 110 0.04 -7.70 -13.47
N LEU A 111 0.90 -8.10 -12.53
CA LEU A 111 1.65 -7.14 -11.72
C LEU A 111 2.67 -6.33 -12.53
N SER A 112 3.29 -6.95 -13.53
CA SER A 112 4.24 -6.25 -14.40
C SER A 112 3.55 -5.19 -15.26
N ALA A 113 2.33 -5.45 -15.69
CA ALA A 113 1.50 -4.55 -16.50
C ALA A 113 0.67 -3.56 -15.67
N ALA A 114 0.59 -3.73 -14.34
CA ALA A 114 -0.25 -2.89 -13.48
C ALA A 114 0.12 -1.41 -13.60
N PRO A 115 -0.87 -0.52 -13.89
CA PRO A 115 -0.61 0.90 -13.98
C PRO A 115 -0.45 1.52 -12.58
N PHE A 116 0.13 2.71 -12.55
CA PHE A 116 0.08 3.55 -11.35
C PHE A 116 -1.38 3.94 -11.05
N VAL A 117 -1.67 4.21 -9.79
CA VAL A 117 -2.87 4.97 -9.42
C VAL A 117 -2.80 6.34 -10.12
N SER A 118 -3.95 6.82 -10.58
CA SER A 118 -4.03 8.09 -11.33
C SER A 118 -3.36 9.23 -10.57
N GLY A 119 -2.55 10.03 -11.24
CA GLY A 119 -1.80 11.16 -10.67
C GLY A 119 -0.58 10.79 -9.80
N MET A 120 -0.36 9.51 -9.49
CA MET A 120 0.73 9.08 -8.59
C MET A 120 2.11 9.49 -9.08
N LYS A 121 2.40 9.41 -10.39
CA LYS A 121 3.71 9.82 -10.93
C LYS A 121 3.99 11.31 -10.70
N ASP A 122 2.98 12.12 -10.93
CA ASP A 122 3.10 13.58 -10.76
C ASP A 122 3.24 13.91 -9.28
N PHE A 123 2.48 13.25 -8.41
CA PHE A 123 2.61 13.35 -6.95
C PHE A 123 4.01 12.99 -6.47
N LEU A 124 4.58 11.84 -6.88
CA LEU A 124 5.94 11.42 -6.51
C LEU A 124 6.99 12.44 -6.95
N SER A 125 6.80 13.05 -8.12
CA SER A 125 7.72 14.05 -8.67
C SER A 125 7.60 15.41 -7.99
N ALA A 126 6.38 15.78 -7.55
CA ALA A 126 6.07 17.06 -6.92
C ALA A 126 6.37 17.06 -5.41
N CYS A 127 6.36 15.90 -4.76
CA CYS A 127 6.52 15.79 -3.31
C CYS A 127 7.95 16.12 -2.87
N GLU A 128 8.10 17.15 -2.02
CA GLU A 128 9.39 17.59 -1.51
C GLU A 128 9.80 16.93 -0.18
N CYS A 129 8.84 16.33 0.54
CA CYS A 129 9.14 15.64 1.79
C CYS A 129 9.64 14.20 1.54
N PRO A 130 10.35 13.59 2.50
CA PRO A 130 10.74 12.19 2.42
C PRO A 130 9.55 11.27 2.21
N LEU A 131 9.67 10.38 1.21
CA LEU A 131 8.69 9.34 0.90
C LEU A 131 9.18 8.00 1.44
N TYR A 132 8.28 7.23 2.01
CA TYR A 132 8.50 5.87 2.49
C TYR A 132 7.51 4.93 1.80
N LEU A 133 7.91 3.69 1.57
CA LEU A 133 7.02 2.65 1.06
C LEU A 133 6.88 1.56 2.13
N CYS A 134 5.63 1.19 2.45
CA CYS A 134 5.29 0.08 3.35
C CYS A 134 4.37 -0.90 2.64
N SER A 135 4.85 -2.10 2.31
CA SER A 135 4.08 -3.13 1.62
C SER A 135 4.05 -4.44 2.41
N SER A 136 2.94 -5.16 2.35
CA SER A 136 2.84 -6.55 2.84
C SER A 136 3.29 -7.59 1.81
N ALA A 137 3.71 -7.16 0.61
CA ALA A 137 4.20 -8.05 -0.44
C ALA A 137 5.61 -8.57 -0.11
N PRO A 138 6.00 -9.76 -0.64
CA PRO A 138 7.36 -10.28 -0.51
C PRO A 138 8.41 -9.30 -1.05
N ALA A 139 9.61 -9.33 -0.45
CA ALA A 139 10.72 -8.46 -0.77
C ALA A 139 11.06 -8.46 -2.27
N GLU A 140 11.09 -9.63 -2.88
CA GLU A 140 11.41 -9.81 -4.30
C GLU A 140 10.35 -9.18 -5.21
N GLU A 141 9.06 -9.26 -4.82
CA GLU A 141 7.95 -8.63 -5.53
C GLU A 141 8.09 -7.11 -5.46
N VAL A 142 8.30 -6.56 -4.26
CA VAL A 142 8.49 -5.11 -4.05
C VAL A 142 9.67 -4.60 -4.86
N ALA A 143 10.84 -5.25 -4.74
CA ALA A 143 12.05 -4.86 -5.46
C ALA A 143 11.84 -4.89 -6.98
N ARG A 144 11.17 -5.94 -7.52
CA ARG A 144 10.86 -6.06 -8.94
C ARG A 144 9.92 -4.95 -9.40
N GLN A 145 8.85 -4.63 -8.65
CA GLN A 145 7.91 -3.58 -9.00
C GLN A 145 8.57 -2.20 -9.03
N LEU A 146 9.44 -1.90 -8.07
CA LEU A 146 10.21 -0.66 -8.04
C LEU A 146 11.22 -0.57 -9.19
N SER A 147 11.88 -1.68 -9.51
CA SER A 147 12.86 -1.74 -10.61
C SER A 147 12.19 -1.53 -11.97
N LEU A 148 11.11 -2.24 -12.27
CA LEU A 148 10.36 -2.12 -13.52
C LEU A 148 9.87 -0.69 -13.79
N ARG A 149 9.63 0.08 -12.73
CA ARG A 149 9.11 1.45 -12.81
C ARG A 149 10.16 2.53 -12.54
N GLN A 150 11.42 2.14 -12.39
CA GLN A 150 12.56 3.03 -12.11
C GLN A 150 12.35 3.89 -10.85
N LEU A 151 11.79 3.28 -9.78
CA LEU A 151 11.45 3.96 -8.53
C LEU A 151 12.46 3.73 -7.40
N GLN A 152 13.58 3.03 -7.63
CA GLN A 152 14.53 2.64 -6.57
C GLN A 152 15.10 3.82 -5.77
N GLY A 153 15.16 5.02 -6.35
CA GLY A 153 15.68 6.21 -5.70
C GLY A 153 14.63 7.17 -5.12
N TYR A 154 13.34 6.84 -5.25
CA TYR A 154 12.27 7.73 -4.83
C TYR A 154 11.97 7.67 -3.33
N PHE A 155 12.18 6.53 -2.71
CA PHE A 155 11.86 6.31 -1.31
C PHE A 155 13.11 6.41 -0.43
N ALA A 156 12.97 7.10 0.70
CA ALA A 156 14.03 7.19 1.71
C ALA A 156 14.30 5.82 2.35
N GLU A 157 13.22 5.03 2.52
CA GLU A 157 13.30 3.65 2.99
C GLU A 157 12.08 2.86 2.47
N VAL A 158 12.27 1.54 2.25
CA VAL A 158 11.25 0.61 1.75
C VAL A 158 11.10 -0.52 2.74
N PHE A 159 9.89 -0.74 3.21
CA PHE A 159 9.50 -1.86 4.08
C PHE A 159 8.64 -2.84 3.29
N ASP A 160 9.00 -4.10 3.32
CA ASP A 160 8.31 -5.20 2.66
C ASP A 160 7.64 -6.14 3.67
N GLY A 161 7.04 -7.24 3.21
CA GLY A 161 6.29 -8.18 4.04
C GLY A 161 7.06 -8.84 5.19
N ARG A 162 8.38 -8.65 5.28
CA ARG A 162 9.19 -9.10 6.43
C ARG A 162 9.02 -8.18 7.65
N THR A 163 8.57 -6.93 7.44
CA THR A 163 8.35 -5.96 8.51
C THR A 163 6.86 -5.65 8.61
N PRO A 164 6.19 -5.98 9.71
CA PRO A 164 4.80 -5.58 9.94
C PRO A 164 4.62 -4.06 9.79
N LYS A 165 3.54 -3.64 9.12
CA LYS A 165 3.31 -2.23 8.79
C LYS A 165 3.28 -1.32 10.02
N ASP A 166 2.69 -1.76 11.13
CA ASP A 166 2.68 -1.01 12.38
C ASP A 166 4.09 -0.75 12.93
N ARG A 167 5.00 -1.73 12.81
CA ARG A 167 6.41 -1.57 13.20
C ARG A 167 7.15 -0.62 12.29
N ALA A 168 6.91 -0.71 10.97
CA ALA A 168 7.49 0.21 10.00
C ALA A 168 7.03 1.65 10.28
N LEU A 169 5.74 1.86 10.51
CA LEU A 169 5.17 3.17 10.85
C LEU A 169 5.74 3.73 12.16
N LYS A 170 5.84 2.92 13.22
CA LYS A 170 6.48 3.32 14.48
C LYS A 170 7.94 3.72 14.28
N HIS A 171 8.69 3.00 13.45
CA HIS A 171 10.07 3.31 13.12
C HIS A 171 10.20 4.66 12.42
N ILE A 172 9.33 4.94 11.42
CA ILE A 172 9.32 6.21 10.70
C ILE A 172 8.88 7.34 11.62
N ALA A 173 7.84 7.12 12.43
CA ALA A 173 7.32 8.09 13.38
C ALA A 173 8.36 8.51 14.43
N HIS A 174 9.21 7.59 14.86
CA HIS A 174 10.32 7.91 15.77
C HIS A 174 11.30 8.94 15.17
N ARG A 175 11.48 8.94 13.84
CA ARG A 175 12.37 9.89 13.15
C ARG A 175 11.74 11.25 12.90
N HIS A 176 10.42 11.31 12.69
CA HIS A 176 9.72 12.49 12.20
C HIS A 176 8.71 13.08 13.19
N GLY A 177 8.35 12.33 14.24
CA GLY A 177 7.23 12.61 15.13
C GLY A 177 5.92 11.99 14.62
N ASN A 178 5.12 11.41 15.51
CA ASN A 178 3.93 10.61 15.14
C ASN A 178 2.90 11.41 14.32
N THR A 179 2.57 12.63 14.75
CA THR A 179 1.58 13.48 14.08
C THR A 179 2.11 14.19 12.85
N ARG A 180 3.42 14.04 12.56
CA ARG A 180 4.10 14.69 11.43
C ARG A 180 4.33 13.78 10.23
N ILE A 181 3.89 12.53 10.30
CA ILE A 181 3.87 11.63 9.16
C ILE A 181 2.42 11.32 8.80
N VAL A 182 2.14 11.03 7.53
CA VAL A 182 0.83 10.62 7.06
C VAL A 182 0.98 9.34 6.25
N PHE A 183 0.17 8.32 6.57
CA PHE A 183 0.14 7.05 5.87
C PHE A 183 -1.06 6.96 4.93
N PHE A 184 -0.80 6.71 3.66
CA PHE A 184 -1.79 6.44 2.63
C PHE A 184 -1.90 4.92 2.44
N GLY A 185 -3.07 4.36 2.72
CA GLY A 185 -3.35 2.94 2.60
C GLY A 185 -4.73 2.69 2.00
N ASP A 186 -4.99 1.50 1.48
CA ASP A 186 -6.25 1.16 0.81
C ASP A 186 -7.05 0.07 1.54
N SER A 187 -6.51 -0.48 2.63
CA SER A 187 -7.10 -1.61 3.34
C SER A 187 -7.39 -1.32 4.82
N LEU A 188 -8.33 -2.08 5.41
CA LEU A 188 -8.56 -2.05 6.86
C LEU A 188 -7.33 -2.48 7.66
N GLY A 189 -6.46 -3.32 7.07
CA GLY A 189 -5.17 -3.68 7.68
C GLY A 189 -4.21 -2.49 7.78
N ASP A 190 -4.24 -1.58 6.80
CA ASP A 190 -3.46 -0.35 6.81
C ASP A 190 -3.97 0.61 7.88
N LEU A 191 -5.29 0.78 7.96
CA LEU A 191 -5.92 1.59 9.02
C LEU A 191 -5.54 1.06 10.39
N ALA A 192 -5.68 -0.25 10.64
CA ALA A 192 -5.31 -0.86 11.92
C ALA A 192 -3.82 -0.67 12.25
N ALA A 193 -2.94 -0.74 11.24
CA ALA A 193 -1.51 -0.48 11.43
C ALA A 193 -1.24 0.99 11.79
N ALA A 194 -1.92 1.94 11.14
CA ALA A 194 -1.84 3.36 11.44
C ALA A 194 -2.34 3.67 12.86
N GLU A 195 -3.50 3.13 13.24
CA GLU A 195 -4.07 3.26 14.59
C GLU A 195 -3.13 2.71 15.65
N SER A 196 -2.57 1.49 15.43
CA SER A 196 -1.58 0.89 16.33
C SER A 196 -0.30 1.70 16.49
N ALA A 197 0.07 2.43 15.44
CA ALA A 197 1.27 3.27 15.44
C ALA A 197 1.00 4.71 15.91
N GLY A 198 -0.26 5.11 16.06
CA GLY A 198 -0.65 6.49 16.39
C GLY A 198 -0.29 7.47 15.27
N VAL A 199 -0.50 7.07 14.00
CA VAL A 199 -0.09 7.81 12.80
C VAL A 199 -1.33 8.24 12.03
N PRO A 200 -1.43 9.52 11.60
CA PRO A 200 -2.46 9.99 10.69
C PRO A 200 -2.60 9.13 9.44
N PHE A 201 -3.86 8.82 9.08
CA PHE A 201 -4.20 7.92 7.99
C PHE A 201 -5.11 8.58 6.95
N VAL A 202 -4.80 8.36 5.67
CA VAL A 202 -5.65 8.72 4.54
C VAL A 202 -5.99 7.44 3.76
N ALA A 203 -7.28 7.15 3.68
CA ALA A 203 -7.78 6.00 2.91
C ALA A 203 -7.77 6.29 1.41
N VAL A 204 -7.04 5.51 0.64
CA VAL A 204 -7.05 5.60 -0.84
C VAL A 204 -8.12 4.67 -1.38
N ILE A 205 -9.10 5.22 -2.11
CA ILE A 205 -10.26 4.49 -2.65
C ILE A 205 -10.22 4.42 -4.18
N ALA A 206 -9.02 4.28 -4.75
CA ALA A 206 -8.79 4.34 -6.19
C ALA A 206 -9.38 3.16 -6.98
N GLU A 207 -9.42 1.98 -6.38
CA GLU A 207 -9.99 0.78 -6.99
C GLU A 207 -11.28 0.37 -6.27
N TRP A 208 -11.26 0.32 -4.93
CA TRP A 208 -12.40 -0.07 -4.09
C TRP A 208 -12.48 0.85 -2.87
N ASP A 209 -13.69 1.09 -2.36
CA ASP A 209 -13.88 1.74 -1.06
C ASP A 209 -14.08 0.69 0.03
N ASN A 210 -12.99 0.31 0.70
CA ASN A 210 -13.00 -0.62 1.83
C ASN A 210 -13.41 0.07 3.17
N PHE A 211 -13.74 1.38 3.14
CA PHE A 211 -13.97 2.21 4.33
C PHE A 211 -15.38 2.81 4.37
N VAL A 212 -16.38 2.14 3.75
CA VAL A 212 -17.77 2.65 3.67
C VAL A 212 -18.34 2.93 5.07
N GLU A 213 -18.03 2.07 6.04
CA GLU A 213 -18.54 2.16 7.43
C GLU A 213 -17.54 2.84 8.39
N ARG A 214 -16.50 3.49 7.87
CA ARG A 214 -15.44 4.11 8.67
C ARG A 214 -15.38 5.61 8.46
N ALA A 215 -15.32 6.36 9.57
CA ALA A 215 -15.09 7.81 9.56
C ALA A 215 -13.60 8.09 9.40
N VAL A 216 -13.07 7.96 8.19
CA VAL A 216 -11.68 8.26 7.83
C VAL A 216 -11.62 9.26 6.68
N VAL A 217 -10.54 10.02 6.61
CA VAL A 217 -10.28 10.89 5.47
C VAL A 217 -10.04 10.02 4.23
N LYS A 218 -10.73 10.32 3.13
CA LYS A 218 -10.68 9.52 1.90
C LYS A 218 -10.12 10.34 0.74
N LEU A 219 -9.20 9.73 0.01
CA LEU A 219 -8.65 10.25 -1.24
C LEU A 219 -9.00 9.29 -2.38
N ARG A 220 -9.58 9.82 -3.46
CA ARG A 220 -9.95 9.01 -4.62
C ARG A 220 -8.73 8.58 -5.43
N ASP A 221 -7.84 9.52 -5.72
CA ASP A 221 -6.60 9.32 -6.47
C ASP A 221 -5.65 10.53 -6.25
N PHE A 222 -4.54 10.56 -6.99
CA PHE A 222 -3.51 11.58 -6.82
C PHE A 222 -3.49 12.64 -7.94
N THR A 223 -4.62 12.83 -8.65
CA THR A 223 -4.68 13.77 -9.79
C THR A 223 -4.81 15.22 -9.34
N ASP A 224 -5.37 15.49 -8.16
CA ASP A 224 -5.57 16.83 -7.62
C ASP A 224 -4.68 17.06 -6.38
N LEU A 225 -3.63 17.86 -6.56
CA LEU A 225 -2.67 18.18 -5.51
C LEU A 225 -3.28 18.96 -4.34
N ASP A 226 -4.32 19.76 -4.58
CA ASP A 226 -4.97 20.54 -3.51
C ASP A 226 -5.85 19.64 -2.65
N SER A 227 -6.58 18.69 -3.24
CA SER A 227 -7.29 17.63 -2.51
C SER A 227 -6.33 16.78 -1.68
N ILE A 228 -5.14 16.44 -2.18
CA ILE A 228 -4.13 15.71 -1.41
C ILE A 228 -3.67 16.50 -0.19
N LYS A 229 -3.35 17.80 -0.35
CA LYS A 229 -2.96 18.67 0.77
C LYS A 229 -4.06 18.79 1.82
N GLN A 230 -5.30 18.93 1.38
CA GLN A 230 -6.46 18.97 2.26
C GLN A 230 -6.58 17.68 3.06
N CYS A 231 -6.54 16.51 2.41
CA CYS A 231 -6.60 15.21 3.07
C CYS A 231 -5.48 15.03 4.11
N ILE A 232 -4.24 15.43 3.79
CA ILE A 232 -3.11 15.40 4.72
C ILE A 232 -3.38 16.28 5.95
N SER A 233 -3.89 17.49 5.74
CA SER A 233 -4.20 18.42 6.83
C SER A 233 -5.32 17.90 7.74
N GLU A 234 -6.40 17.40 7.15
CA GLU A 234 -7.54 16.83 7.88
C GLU A 234 -7.13 15.59 8.69
N ALA A 235 -6.34 14.68 8.08
CA ALA A 235 -5.84 13.50 8.77
C ALA A 235 -4.93 13.88 9.95
N ALA A 236 -4.04 14.86 9.79
CA ALA A 236 -3.16 15.33 10.85
C ALA A 236 -3.94 15.98 12.00
N GLN A 237 -4.99 16.74 11.69
CA GLN A 237 -5.86 17.38 12.71
C GLN A 237 -6.66 16.35 13.53
N ALA A 238 -7.16 15.30 12.89
CA ALA A 238 -7.90 14.23 13.56
C ALA A 238 -7.07 13.47 14.61
N TYR A 239 -5.74 13.47 14.49
CA TYR A 239 -4.81 12.81 15.42
C TYR A 239 -4.18 13.78 16.45
N ALA A 240 -4.45 15.07 16.36
CA ALA A 240 -3.93 16.09 17.29
C ALA A 240 -4.82 16.30 18.55
N ILE A 241 -5.93 15.57 18.66
CA ILE A 241 -6.89 15.58 19.76
C ILE A 241 -6.61 14.40 20.68
#